data_dde2b22adf417447a46f3028f07e8744
#
_entry.id   dde2b22adf417447a46f3028f07e8744
#
_cell.length_a   1.000
_cell.length_b   1.000
_cell.length_c   1.000
_cell.angle_alpha   90.00
_cell.angle_beta   90.00
_cell.angle_gamma   90.00
#
_symmetry.space_group_name_H-M   'P 1'
#
loop_
_entity.id
_entity.type
_entity.pdbx_description
1 polymer ?
#
loop_
_entity_poly.entity_id
_entity_poly.type
_entity_poly.pdbx_seq_one_letter_code
_entity_poly.pdbx_strand_id
1 'polypeptide(L)'
;MLGIVISAFLALGGTLGAAAAGNSVAIDAKVIDGEVYVKAASLLSQIGGTGTYNSSTKKYTYSPNSIIPDVIKKVSPSVVAIIGKPADEHSSNRFSLAHGTGVIVKSDGWIVTNAHVVKDMDKIVVVTADGKEYAGTRKQIDYTSDLALVKINATKLKIAKLASNPFKVQVGESVIAIGTPVSFSLRNTATVGVISGMNRSVTSDYNLLQTDAAINPGNSGGPLVNLKGEVVGINSMKFVDVDIDSMGFAIPADTVQYVLDHFYKYGKVKRPSLGLELEESWSAVVGLPTEEPMTVIAVSSANAGKAGVKAGDQLYSVNGKQVASAVELNELLKAHLPGQTVDVTLLSDGDLITKKLVLSESLAN
;
A
#
# COMPACT_ATOMS: atom_id res chain seq x y z
N MET A 1 25.34 7.85 39.52
CA MET A 1 24.27 8.46 38.74
C MET A 1 24.92 9.19 37.57
N LEU A 2 24.64 8.76 36.38
CA LEU A 2 25.17 9.42 35.19
C LEU A 2 24.08 10.36 34.68
N GLY A 3 24.32 11.67 34.73
CA GLY A 3 23.40 12.68 34.22
C GLY A 3 23.88 13.20 32.87
N ILE A 4 22.96 13.38 31.94
CA ILE A 4 23.19 14.12 30.70
C ILE A 4 22.71 15.54 30.93
N VAL A 5 23.58 16.52 30.69
CA VAL A 5 23.21 17.95 30.71
C VAL A 5 22.54 18.25 29.36
N ILE A 6 21.28 18.58 29.39
CA ILE A 6 20.59 19.22 28.27
C ILE A 6 20.46 20.69 28.62
N SER A 7 21.28 21.54 28.03
CA SER A 7 21.15 22.99 28.17
C SER A 7 19.88 23.43 27.42
N ALA A 8 18.79 23.58 28.13
CA ALA A 8 17.57 24.21 27.61
C ALA A 8 17.73 25.74 27.70
N PHE A 9 17.91 26.41 26.57
CA PHE A 9 17.74 27.87 26.49
C PHE A 9 16.25 28.19 26.68
N LEU A 10 15.89 28.63 27.89
CA LEU A 10 14.60 29.27 28.13
C LEU A 10 14.66 30.69 27.56
N ALA A 11 14.22 30.90 26.31
CA ALA A 11 13.88 32.22 25.81
C ALA A 11 12.46 32.56 26.32
N LEU A 12 12.36 33.39 27.34
CA LEU A 12 11.13 34.08 27.73
C LEU A 12 10.80 35.15 26.67
N GLY A 13 9.80 34.85 25.81
CA GLY A 13 9.30 35.82 24.86
C GLY A 13 8.15 35.21 24.05
N GLY A 14 6.91 35.60 24.45
CA GLY A 14 5.65 35.02 24.00
C GLY A 14 5.38 35.01 22.51
N THR A 15 4.62 34.06 22.12
CA THR A 15 3.33 34.12 21.38
C THR A 15 2.76 32.71 21.27
N LEU A 16 1.51 32.54 21.64
CA LEU A 16 0.72 31.32 21.49
C LEU A 16 0.61 30.96 20.02
N GLY A 17 1.39 29.98 19.57
CA GLY A 17 1.16 29.22 18.36
C GLY A 17 0.62 27.85 18.78
N ALA A 18 -0.50 27.41 18.20
CA ALA A 18 -1.08 26.10 18.45
C ALA A 18 -0.03 25.01 18.22
N ALA A 19 0.44 24.39 19.31
CA ALA A 19 1.29 23.23 19.24
C ALA A 19 0.44 22.07 18.68
N ALA A 20 0.84 21.54 17.53
CA ALA A 20 0.40 20.22 17.10
C ALA A 20 0.64 19.25 18.25
N ALA A 21 -0.36 18.44 18.60
CA ALA A 21 -0.27 17.41 19.63
C ALA A 21 0.67 16.29 19.14
N GLY A 22 1.97 16.53 19.19
CA GLY A 22 3.00 15.51 19.10
C GLY A 22 2.94 14.67 20.38
N ASN A 23 3.13 13.37 20.27
CA ASN A 23 3.24 12.46 21.40
C ASN A 23 4.36 12.93 22.32
N SER A 24 4.03 13.73 23.32
CA SER A 24 4.99 14.15 24.35
C SER A 24 5.24 12.98 25.30
N VAL A 25 6.51 12.67 25.52
CA VAL A 25 6.91 11.65 26.48
C VAL A 25 7.49 12.33 27.71
N ALA A 26 6.91 12.06 28.87
CA ALA A 26 7.45 12.55 30.14
C ALA A 26 8.60 11.63 30.58
N ILE A 27 9.75 12.23 30.94
CA ILE A 27 10.92 11.54 31.46
C ILE A 27 11.27 12.15 32.81
N ASP A 28 11.48 11.30 33.81
CA ASP A 28 11.90 11.75 35.14
C ASP A 28 13.24 12.49 35.06
N ALA A 29 13.26 13.71 35.59
CA ALA A 29 14.43 14.57 35.63
C ALA A 29 14.75 15.01 37.04
N LYS A 30 16.02 15.38 37.29
CA LYS A 30 16.48 16.03 38.52
C LYS A 30 17.14 17.35 38.16
N VAL A 31 16.94 18.37 38.99
CA VAL A 31 17.66 19.62 38.89
C VAL A 31 18.84 19.56 39.87
N ILE A 32 20.05 19.80 39.39
CA ILE A 32 21.29 19.86 40.19
C ILE A 32 22.02 21.10 39.71
N ASP A 33 22.32 22.01 40.65
CA ASP A 33 23.01 23.28 40.37
C ASP A 33 22.34 24.14 39.26
N GLY A 34 20.99 24.09 39.18
CA GLY A 34 20.21 24.85 38.21
C GLY A 34 20.09 24.17 36.81
N GLU A 35 20.73 23.03 36.61
CA GLU A 35 20.68 22.26 35.36
C GLU A 35 19.79 21.02 35.45
N VAL A 36 19.10 20.68 34.38
CA VAL A 36 18.18 19.52 34.32
C VAL A 36 18.94 18.27 33.87
N TYR A 37 18.90 17.24 34.71
CA TYR A 37 19.52 15.95 34.44
C TYR A 37 18.45 14.87 34.26
N VAL A 38 18.57 14.07 33.21
CA VAL A 38 17.74 12.89 32.97
C VAL A 38 18.58 11.60 33.00
N LYS A 39 18.01 10.48 33.42
CA LYS A 39 18.70 9.20 33.33
C LYS A 39 18.87 8.82 31.86
N ALA A 40 20.10 8.57 31.42
CA ALA A 40 20.40 8.13 30.05
C ALA A 40 19.57 6.91 29.63
N ALA A 41 19.42 5.92 30.52
CA ALA A 41 18.61 4.72 30.24
C ALA A 41 17.12 5.05 30.00
N SER A 42 16.55 6.00 30.78
CA SER A 42 15.16 6.42 30.58
C SER A 42 14.98 7.18 29.26
N LEU A 43 15.92 8.06 28.93
CA LEU A 43 15.91 8.76 27.63
C LEU A 43 16.01 7.76 26.48
N LEU A 44 16.99 6.83 26.53
CA LEU A 44 17.19 5.82 25.49
C LEU A 44 15.99 4.89 25.29
N SER A 45 15.25 4.57 26.36
CA SER A 45 14.03 3.75 26.26
C SER A 45 12.92 4.44 25.46
N GLN A 46 12.95 5.75 25.36
CA GLN A 46 11.95 6.55 24.63
C GLN A 46 12.39 6.92 23.22
N ILE A 47 13.65 7.35 23.06
CA ILE A 47 14.17 7.76 21.74
C ILE A 47 14.89 6.63 20.98
N GLY A 48 15.08 5.48 21.61
CA GLY A 48 15.88 4.37 21.07
C GLY A 48 17.38 4.67 21.09
N GLY A 49 18.15 3.71 20.59
CA GLY A 49 19.61 3.87 20.54
C GLY A 49 20.35 3.21 21.68
N THR A 50 21.68 3.31 21.59
CA THR A 50 22.61 2.86 22.64
C THR A 50 23.44 4.02 23.13
N GLY A 51 23.91 3.92 24.36
CA GLY A 51 24.77 4.95 24.93
C GLY A 51 25.89 4.36 25.74
N THR A 52 27.07 4.92 25.59
CA THR A 52 28.27 4.49 26.30
C THR A 52 28.91 5.68 27.02
N TYR A 53 29.18 5.52 28.30
CA TYR A 53 29.91 6.51 29.08
C TYR A 53 31.39 6.16 29.16
N ASN A 54 32.24 7.11 28.77
CA ASN A 54 33.67 7.01 28.94
C ASN A 54 34.10 7.77 30.23
N SER A 55 34.51 7.02 31.23
CA SER A 55 34.88 7.60 32.56
C SER A 55 36.16 8.44 32.52
N SER A 56 37.06 8.18 31.59
CA SER A 56 38.32 8.91 31.45
C SER A 56 38.13 10.26 30.78
N THR A 57 37.28 10.30 29.74
CA THR A 57 36.96 11.55 29.02
C THR A 57 35.75 12.28 29.60
N LYS A 58 35.02 11.66 30.55
CA LYS A 58 33.74 12.14 31.11
C LYS A 58 32.66 12.44 30.02
N LYS A 59 32.76 11.78 28.85
CA LYS A 59 31.82 11.96 27.76
C LYS A 59 30.85 10.79 27.68
N TYR A 60 29.60 11.11 27.42
CA TYR A 60 28.59 10.14 27.04
C TYR A 60 28.39 10.19 25.52
N THR A 61 28.61 9.06 24.85
CA THR A 61 28.37 8.94 23.41
C THR A 61 27.04 8.25 23.20
N TYR A 62 26.14 8.92 22.49
CA TYR A 62 24.86 8.38 22.05
C TYR A 62 24.98 7.92 20.60
N SER A 63 24.52 6.71 20.35
CA SER A 63 24.38 6.15 19.00
C SER A 63 22.91 5.85 18.75
N PRO A 64 22.24 6.57 17.84
CA PRO A 64 20.85 6.30 17.53
C PRO A 64 20.71 4.90 16.93
N ASN A 65 19.59 4.21 17.24
CA ASN A 65 19.24 3.01 16.53
C ASN A 65 18.93 3.38 15.08
N SER A 66 19.60 2.71 14.17
CA SER A 66 19.27 2.83 12.76
C SER A 66 18.08 1.91 12.47
N ILE A 67 16.87 2.40 12.71
CA ILE A 67 15.62 1.62 12.54
C ILE A 67 15.52 1.05 11.11
N ILE A 68 15.93 1.84 10.12
CA ILE A 68 15.81 1.47 8.70
C ILE A 68 16.58 0.18 8.36
N PRO A 69 17.89 0.02 8.66
CA PRO A 69 18.62 -1.23 8.42
C PRO A 69 18.00 -2.44 9.14
N ASP A 70 17.48 -2.26 10.35
CA ASP A 70 16.85 -3.34 11.10
C ASP A 70 15.53 -3.78 10.44
N VAL A 71 14.73 -2.84 9.96
CA VAL A 71 13.51 -3.12 9.19
C VAL A 71 13.85 -3.85 7.89
N ILE A 72 14.83 -3.36 7.12
CA ILE A 72 15.27 -4.00 5.88
C ILE A 72 15.73 -5.44 6.18
N LYS A 73 16.58 -5.65 7.17
CA LYS A 73 17.07 -6.98 7.57
C LYS A 73 15.93 -7.92 7.98
N LYS A 74 14.91 -7.39 8.66
CA LYS A 74 13.71 -8.12 9.10
C LYS A 74 12.84 -8.55 7.94
N VAL A 75 12.63 -7.67 6.95
CA VAL A 75 11.65 -7.85 5.87
C VAL A 75 12.25 -8.53 4.63
N SER A 76 13.51 -8.24 4.27
CA SER A 76 14.16 -8.79 3.06
C SER A 76 14.04 -10.32 2.91
N PRO A 77 14.06 -11.14 3.97
CA PRO A 77 13.87 -12.59 3.81
C PRO A 77 12.48 -12.99 3.27
N SER A 78 11.49 -12.10 3.30
CA SER A 78 10.16 -12.32 2.73
C SER A 78 9.99 -11.71 1.33
N VAL A 79 11.03 -11.09 0.77
CA VAL A 79 11.02 -10.47 -0.55
C VAL A 79 11.75 -11.39 -1.53
N VAL A 80 11.18 -11.57 -2.71
CA VAL A 80 11.73 -12.42 -3.76
C VAL A 80 11.85 -11.67 -5.07
N ALA A 81 12.86 -12.00 -5.87
CA ALA A 81 12.90 -11.56 -7.25
C ALA A 81 12.10 -12.53 -8.13
N ILE A 82 11.36 -12.00 -9.09
CA ILE A 82 10.60 -12.76 -10.08
C ILE A 82 11.18 -12.45 -11.45
N ILE A 83 11.51 -13.48 -12.22
CA ILE A 83 12.14 -13.37 -13.53
C ILE A 83 11.37 -14.22 -14.51
N GLY A 84 11.00 -13.63 -15.66
CA GLY A 84 10.52 -14.37 -16.82
C GLY A 84 11.71 -14.96 -17.57
N LYS A 85 11.74 -16.28 -17.76
CA LYS A 85 12.70 -16.88 -18.69
C LYS A 85 12.26 -16.56 -20.13
N PRO A 86 13.16 -16.02 -20.99
CA PRO A 86 12.82 -15.83 -22.39
C PRO A 86 12.56 -17.19 -23.05
N ALA A 87 11.73 -17.22 -24.08
CA ALA A 87 11.50 -18.41 -24.89
C ALA A 87 12.78 -18.89 -25.58
N ASP A 88 13.67 -17.95 -25.90
CA ASP A 88 15.00 -18.21 -26.46
C ASP A 88 16.07 -18.04 -25.36
N GLU A 89 16.64 -19.16 -24.92
CA GLU A 89 17.71 -19.20 -23.90
C GLU A 89 19.04 -18.58 -24.38
N HIS A 90 19.19 -18.28 -25.67
CA HIS A 90 20.38 -17.69 -26.28
C HIS A 90 20.34 -16.15 -26.34
N SER A 91 19.26 -15.53 -25.86
CA SER A 91 19.20 -14.06 -25.76
C SER A 91 20.28 -13.56 -24.81
N SER A 92 21.29 -12.92 -25.36
CA SER A 92 22.42 -12.33 -24.60
C SER A 92 22.04 -11.02 -23.86
N ASN A 93 20.86 -10.49 -24.11
CA ASN A 93 20.42 -9.23 -23.52
C ASN A 93 19.74 -9.46 -22.14
N ARG A 94 20.58 -9.53 -21.10
CA ARG A 94 20.12 -9.67 -19.70
C ARG A 94 19.20 -8.53 -19.21
N PHE A 95 19.17 -7.40 -19.90
CA PHE A 95 18.35 -6.24 -19.54
C PHE A 95 16.95 -6.28 -20.19
N SER A 96 16.72 -7.17 -21.16
CA SER A 96 15.41 -7.35 -21.79
C SER A 96 14.53 -8.40 -21.09
N LEU A 97 15.03 -9.02 -20.03
CA LEU A 97 14.25 -10.00 -19.27
C LEU A 97 13.15 -9.29 -18.48
N ALA A 98 11.91 -9.71 -18.68
CA ALA A 98 10.83 -9.29 -17.82
C ALA A 98 11.15 -9.72 -16.38
N HIS A 99 11.21 -8.76 -15.48
CA HIS A 99 11.51 -9.01 -14.06
C HIS A 99 10.71 -8.08 -13.15
N GLY A 100 10.56 -8.50 -11.93
CA GLY A 100 9.91 -7.75 -10.88
C GLY A 100 10.18 -8.35 -9.52
N THR A 101 9.40 -7.97 -8.57
CA THR A 101 9.54 -8.37 -7.17
C THR A 101 8.25 -9.06 -6.70
N GLY A 102 8.36 -9.89 -5.67
CA GLY A 102 7.21 -10.51 -5.02
C GLY A 102 7.38 -10.54 -3.51
N VAL A 103 6.29 -10.75 -2.81
CA VAL A 103 6.23 -10.81 -1.35
C VAL A 103 5.67 -12.17 -0.92
N ILE A 104 6.40 -12.89 -0.08
CA ILE A 104 5.97 -14.18 0.46
C ILE A 104 4.88 -13.93 1.50
N VAL A 105 3.67 -14.45 1.23
CA VAL A 105 2.48 -14.28 2.08
C VAL A 105 2.09 -15.54 2.85
N LYS A 106 2.62 -16.72 2.45
CA LYS A 106 2.50 -17.97 3.22
C LYS A 106 3.81 -18.75 3.20
N SER A 107 4.14 -19.39 4.31
CA SER A 107 5.42 -20.10 4.51
C SER A 107 5.64 -21.32 3.61
N ASP A 108 4.58 -21.78 2.95
CA ASP A 108 4.61 -22.88 1.99
C ASP A 108 4.84 -22.43 0.54
N GLY A 109 5.15 -21.13 0.30
CA GLY A 109 5.58 -20.61 -0.99
C GLY A 109 4.51 -19.90 -1.81
N TRP A 110 3.48 -19.33 -1.18
CA TRP A 110 2.58 -18.38 -1.83
C TRP A 110 3.18 -16.98 -1.83
N ILE A 111 3.20 -16.35 -2.99
CA ILE A 111 3.85 -15.06 -3.25
C ILE A 111 2.83 -14.17 -3.95
N VAL A 112 2.63 -12.95 -3.41
CA VAL A 112 1.89 -11.89 -4.10
C VAL A 112 2.86 -11.03 -4.90
N THR A 113 2.44 -10.62 -6.09
CA THR A 113 3.16 -9.70 -6.98
C THR A 113 2.14 -8.92 -7.82
N ASN A 114 2.59 -8.03 -8.68
CA ASN A 114 1.68 -7.38 -9.64
C ASN A 114 1.29 -8.30 -10.80
N ALA A 115 0.08 -8.08 -11.32
CA ALA A 115 -0.42 -8.79 -12.49
C ALA A 115 0.46 -8.50 -13.72
N HIS A 116 0.79 -7.22 -13.97
CA HIS A 116 1.61 -6.81 -15.11
C HIS A 116 3.03 -7.39 -15.07
N VAL A 117 3.56 -7.76 -13.90
CA VAL A 117 4.88 -8.43 -13.79
C VAL A 117 4.86 -9.81 -14.39
N VAL A 118 3.78 -10.59 -14.16
CA VAL A 118 3.74 -12.01 -14.50
C VAL A 118 2.80 -12.37 -15.65
N LYS A 119 2.04 -11.42 -16.17
CA LYS A 119 1.00 -11.69 -17.20
C LYS A 119 1.56 -12.33 -18.46
N ASP A 120 2.72 -11.87 -18.92
CA ASP A 120 3.36 -12.30 -20.17
C ASP A 120 4.54 -13.26 -19.95
N MET A 121 4.70 -13.81 -18.72
CA MET A 121 5.74 -14.77 -18.42
C MET A 121 5.27 -16.20 -18.64
N ASP A 122 5.82 -16.88 -19.63
CA ASP A 122 5.56 -18.32 -19.88
C ASP A 122 6.23 -19.19 -18.82
N LYS A 123 7.47 -18.86 -18.46
CA LYS A 123 8.25 -19.54 -17.42
C LYS A 123 8.65 -18.55 -16.35
N ILE A 124 8.21 -18.77 -15.13
CA ILE A 124 8.52 -17.93 -13.97
C ILE A 124 9.63 -18.59 -13.16
N VAL A 125 10.70 -17.86 -12.91
CA VAL A 125 11.73 -18.21 -11.93
C VAL A 125 11.63 -17.26 -10.76
N VAL A 126 11.55 -17.81 -9.56
CA VAL A 126 11.52 -17.06 -8.32
C VAL A 126 12.82 -17.28 -7.58
N VAL A 127 13.48 -16.19 -7.19
CA VAL A 127 14.72 -16.25 -6.42
C VAL A 127 14.52 -15.64 -5.06
N THR A 128 14.71 -16.44 -4.02
CA THR A 128 14.58 -16.05 -2.63
C THR A 128 15.79 -15.22 -2.15
N ALA A 129 15.65 -14.54 -1.02
CA ALA A 129 16.69 -13.66 -0.47
C ALA A 129 18.04 -14.39 -0.23
N ASP A 130 18.00 -15.69 0.08
CA ASP A 130 19.19 -16.55 0.23
C ASP A 130 19.79 -17.03 -1.10
N GLY A 131 19.24 -16.57 -2.23
CA GLY A 131 19.75 -16.89 -3.58
C GLY A 131 19.25 -18.21 -4.16
N LYS A 132 18.34 -18.92 -3.50
CA LYS A 132 17.78 -20.15 -4.04
C LYS A 132 16.73 -19.86 -5.12
N GLU A 133 16.80 -20.66 -6.19
CA GLU A 133 15.92 -20.57 -7.33
C GLU A 133 14.80 -21.62 -7.26
N TYR A 134 13.61 -21.21 -7.63
CA TYR A 134 12.42 -22.07 -7.69
C TYR A 134 11.64 -21.83 -8.98
N ALA A 135 11.12 -22.88 -9.58
CA ALA A 135 10.11 -22.73 -10.61
C ALA A 135 8.82 -22.18 -9.98
N GLY A 136 8.34 -21.07 -10.52
CA GLY A 136 7.09 -20.44 -10.12
C GLY A 136 5.93 -20.86 -11.01
N THR A 137 4.74 -20.99 -10.44
CA THR A 137 3.50 -21.19 -11.17
C THR A 137 2.54 -20.05 -10.86
N ARG A 138 2.09 -19.32 -11.87
CA ARG A 138 1.01 -18.33 -11.74
C ARG A 138 -0.29 -19.07 -11.42
N LYS A 139 -0.87 -18.81 -10.27
CA LYS A 139 -2.10 -19.48 -9.80
C LYS A 139 -3.34 -18.65 -10.05
N GLN A 140 -3.31 -17.39 -9.66
CA GLN A 140 -4.39 -16.44 -9.88
C GLN A 140 -3.80 -15.12 -10.39
N ILE A 141 -4.59 -14.41 -11.18
CA ILE A 141 -4.28 -13.08 -11.67
C ILE A 141 -5.54 -12.23 -11.66
N ASP A 142 -5.40 -10.99 -11.29
CA ASP A 142 -6.45 -9.98 -11.26
C ASP A 142 -5.92 -8.68 -11.87
N TYR A 143 -6.40 -8.37 -13.06
CA TYR A 143 -5.93 -7.20 -13.80
C TYR A 143 -6.49 -5.88 -13.26
N THR A 144 -7.68 -5.93 -12.67
CA THR A 144 -8.36 -4.75 -12.12
C THR A 144 -7.58 -4.16 -10.94
N SER A 145 -7.13 -4.99 -10.00
CA SER A 145 -6.29 -4.54 -8.88
C SER A 145 -4.79 -4.65 -9.16
N ASP A 146 -4.39 -5.09 -10.36
CA ASP A 146 -2.98 -5.33 -10.74
C ASP A 146 -2.25 -6.25 -9.75
N LEU A 147 -2.90 -7.31 -9.28
CA LEU A 147 -2.32 -8.30 -8.35
C LEU A 147 -2.36 -9.71 -8.92
N ALA A 148 -1.37 -10.51 -8.57
CA ALA A 148 -1.28 -11.91 -8.92
C ALA A 148 -0.71 -12.75 -7.79
N LEU A 149 -1.07 -14.05 -7.75
CA LEU A 149 -0.49 -15.06 -6.89
C LEU A 149 0.39 -16.02 -7.69
N VAL A 150 1.63 -16.14 -7.25
CA VAL A 150 2.61 -17.12 -7.72
C VAL A 150 2.84 -18.15 -6.62
N LYS A 151 2.96 -19.43 -6.99
CA LYS A 151 3.26 -20.53 -6.08
C LYS A 151 4.60 -21.16 -6.45
N ILE A 152 5.46 -21.35 -5.44
CA ILE A 152 6.70 -22.12 -5.53
C ILE A 152 6.61 -23.34 -4.62
N ASN A 153 7.38 -24.38 -4.91
CA ASN A 153 7.48 -25.57 -4.07
C ASN A 153 8.58 -25.37 -3.02
N ALA A 154 8.28 -24.65 -1.96
CA ALA A 154 9.18 -24.39 -0.85
C ALA A 154 8.40 -24.36 0.47
N THR A 155 9.10 -24.61 1.58
CA THR A 155 8.51 -24.63 2.92
C THR A 155 9.35 -23.84 3.91
N LYS A 156 8.77 -23.48 5.05
CA LYS A 156 9.45 -22.73 6.12
C LYS A 156 9.99 -21.36 5.69
N LEU A 157 9.40 -20.78 4.65
CA LEU A 157 9.75 -19.44 4.21
C LEU A 157 9.34 -18.38 5.23
N LYS A 158 10.12 -17.31 5.31
CA LYS A 158 9.73 -16.12 6.09
C LYS A 158 8.61 -15.39 5.37
N ILE A 159 7.52 -15.12 6.09
CA ILE A 159 6.37 -14.39 5.57
C ILE A 159 6.47 -12.91 5.91
N ALA A 160 6.01 -12.06 5.02
CA ALA A 160 5.79 -10.66 5.32
C ALA A 160 4.50 -10.50 6.14
N LYS A 161 4.51 -9.53 7.04
CA LYS A 161 3.33 -9.14 7.79
C LYS A 161 2.65 -7.99 7.06
N LEU A 162 1.44 -8.21 6.54
CA LEU A 162 0.60 -7.10 6.05
C LEU A 162 0.16 -6.23 7.24
N ALA A 163 0.06 -4.93 7.02
CA ALA A 163 -0.50 -4.01 7.99
C ALA A 163 -1.94 -4.41 8.31
N SER A 164 -2.30 -4.35 9.61
CA SER A 164 -3.59 -4.87 10.07
C SER A 164 -4.77 -3.98 9.70
N ASN A 165 -5.94 -4.59 9.57
CA ASN A 165 -7.21 -3.87 9.46
C ASN A 165 -7.73 -3.46 10.86
N PRO A 166 -8.22 -2.20 11.09
CA PRO A 166 -8.35 -1.16 10.08
C PRO A 166 -6.99 -0.61 9.64
N PHE A 167 -6.85 -0.45 8.33
CA PHE A 167 -5.65 0.09 7.72
C PHE A 167 -5.45 1.54 8.14
N LYS A 168 -4.37 1.81 8.86
CA LYS A 168 -4.05 3.15 9.37
C LYS A 168 -2.66 3.55 8.90
N VAL A 169 -2.62 4.36 7.90
CA VAL A 169 -1.41 5.00 7.37
C VAL A 169 -1.68 6.50 7.33
N GLN A 170 -0.66 7.31 7.51
CA GLN A 170 -0.77 8.77 7.51
C GLN A 170 0.21 9.39 6.51
N VAL A 171 -0.20 10.49 5.90
CA VAL A 171 0.72 11.31 5.09
C VAL A 171 1.87 11.79 5.98
N GLY A 172 3.10 11.69 5.46
CA GLY A 172 4.33 11.97 6.20
C GLY A 172 4.90 10.75 6.97
N GLU A 173 4.19 9.62 7.04
CA GLU A 173 4.72 8.39 7.65
C GLU A 173 5.88 7.84 6.81
N SER A 174 7.02 7.56 7.48
CA SER A 174 8.20 7.01 6.80
C SER A 174 7.95 5.60 6.28
N VAL A 175 8.37 5.34 5.05
CA VAL A 175 8.23 4.05 4.38
C VAL A 175 9.51 3.65 3.66
N ILE A 176 9.66 2.35 3.44
CA ILE A 176 10.78 1.73 2.74
C ILE A 176 10.19 0.87 1.63
N ALA A 177 10.56 1.16 0.39
CA ALA A 177 10.26 0.28 -0.74
C ALA A 177 11.43 -0.70 -0.93
N ILE A 178 11.13 -2.00 -1.06
CA ILE A 178 12.14 -3.04 -1.25
C ILE A 178 11.83 -3.77 -2.57
N GLY A 179 12.88 -3.99 -3.39
CA GLY A 179 12.67 -4.64 -4.69
C GLY A 179 13.94 -5.03 -5.41
N THR A 180 13.78 -5.31 -6.72
CA THR A 180 14.85 -5.73 -7.64
C THR A 180 14.86 -4.78 -8.85
N PRO A 181 15.29 -3.51 -8.68
CA PRO A 181 15.22 -2.52 -9.75
C PRO A 181 16.23 -2.82 -10.86
N VAL A 182 15.87 -2.49 -12.09
CA VAL A 182 16.72 -2.46 -13.29
C VAL A 182 17.38 -3.79 -13.67
N SER A 183 17.94 -4.52 -12.73
CA SER A 183 18.68 -5.77 -12.96
C SER A 183 18.57 -6.71 -11.76
N PHE A 184 18.56 -8.00 -12.04
CA PHE A 184 18.59 -9.05 -11.00
C PHE A 184 19.80 -8.93 -10.06
N SER A 185 20.94 -8.40 -10.53
CA SER A 185 22.12 -8.14 -9.68
C SER A 185 21.85 -7.09 -8.60
N LEU A 186 20.79 -6.29 -8.74
CA LEU A 186 20.36 -5.27 -7.77
C LEU A 186 19.18 -5.75 -6.87
N ARG A 187 18.98 -7.06 -6.74
CA ARG A 187 17.92 -7.59 -5.86
C ARG A 187 18.08 -7.12 -4.42
N ASN A 188 16.97 -6.99 -3.72
CA ASN A 188 16.90 -6.46 -2.35
C ASN A 188 17.38 -5.01 -2.21
N THR A 189 17.35 -4.22 -3.29
CA THR A 189 17.53 -2.77 -3.17
C THR A 189 16.40 -2.18 -2.34
N ALA A 190 16.76 -1.29 -1.44
CA ALA A 190 15.81 -0.56 -0.61
C ALA A 190 15.93 0.94 -0.86
N THR A 191 14.80 1.61 -1.01
CA THR A 191 14.68 3.06 -1.08
C THR A 191 13.79 3.56 0.05
N VAL A 192 14.06 4.75 0.56
CA VAL A 192 13.36 5.34 1.71
C VAL A 192 12.66 6.61 1.27
N GLY A 193 11.47 6.81 1.78
CA GLY A 193 10.66 8.00 1.57
C GLY A 193 9.55 8.09 2.60
N VAL A 194 8.50 8.81 2.25
CA VAL A 194 7.29 8.97 3.07
C VAL A 194 6.04 8.62 2.26
N ILE A 195 4.93 8.43 2.95
CA ILE A 195 3.62 8.47 2.30
C ILE A 195 3.35 9.93 1.92
N SER A 196 3.37 10.23 0.63
CA SER A 196 3.15 11.58 0.10
C SER A 196 1.68 11.90 -0.11
N GLY A 197 0.83 10.86 -0.24
CA GLY A 197 -0.60 11.00 -0.43
C GLY A 197 -1.35 9.69 -0.22
N MET A 198 -2.64 9.83 0.04
CA MET A 198 -3.57 8.71 0.21
C MET A 198 -4.78 8.91 -0.67
N ASN A 199 -5.54 7.83 -0.90
CA ASN A 199 -6.77 7.86 -1.70
C ASN A 199 -6.54 8.48 -3.09
N ARG A 200 -5.43 8.09 -3.75
CA ARG A 200 -5.14 8.54 -5.11
C ARG A 200 -5.81 7.63 -6.13
N SER A 201 -6.55 8.22 -7.06
CA SER A 201 -7.29 7.53 -8.12
C SER A 201 -6.64 7.74 -9.50
N VAL A 202 -5.34 7.51 -9.60
CA VAL A 202 -4.59 7.69 -10.86
C VAL A 202 -4.70 6.42 -11.70
N THR A 203 -5.53 6.45 -12.76
CA THR A 203 -5.73 5.32 -13.70
C THR A 203 -5.95 3.94 -13.02
N SER A 204 -6.58 3.94 -11.85
CA SER A 204 -6.83 2.77 -11.02
C SER A 204 -8.29 2.67 -10.65
N ASP A 205 -8.81 1.44 -10.57
CA ASP A 205 -10.18 1.17 -10.11
C ASP A 205 -10.32 1.24 -8.57
N TYR A 206 -9.20 1.32 -7.85
CA TYR A 206 -9.13 1.41 -6.39
C TYR A 206 -8.16 2.48 -5.93
N ASN A 207 -8.34 2.95 -4.71
CA ASN A 207 -7.43 3.89 -4.09
C ASN A 207 -5.99 3.37 -4.05
N LEU A 208 -5.04 4.28 -4.27
CA LEU A 208 -3.60 4.02 -4.18
C LEU A 208 -2.97 4.86 -3.07
N LEU A 209 -1.85 4.37 -2.54
CA LEU A 209 -0.90 5.15 -1.74
C LEU A 209 0.10 5.80 -2.69
N GLN A 210 0.42 7.06 -2.42
CA GLN A 210 1.50 7.77 -3.10
C GLN A 210 2.71 7.86 -2.18
N THR A 211 3.92 7.69 -2.72
CA THR A 211 5.19 7.81 -1.99
C THR A 211 6.25 8.50 -2.85
N ASP A 212 7.19 9.19 -2.20
CA ASP A 212 8.40 9.73 -2.81
C ASP A 212 9.60 8.78 -2.72
N ALA A 213 9.43 7.61 -2.04
CA ALA A 213 10.41 6.54 -2.14
C ALA A 213 10.59 6.15 -3.62
N ALA A 214 11.83 6.09 -4.08
CA ALA A 214 12.11 5.83 -5.51
C ALA A 214 11.58 4.45 -5.94
N ILE A 215 10.56 4.45 -6.79
CA ILE A 215 9.98 3.25 -7.43
C ILE A 215 10.46 3.23 -8.88
N ASN A 216 11.23 2.22 -9.22
CA ASN A 216 11.82 2.03 -10.55
C ASN A 216 11.38 0.68 -11.14
N PRO A 217 11.49 0.48 -12.48
CA PRO A 217 11.22 -0.80 -13.10
C PRO A 217 11.95 -1.94 -12.37
N GLY A 218 11.18 -2.96 -11.95
CA GLY A 218 11.67 -4.07 -11.13
C GLY A 218 11.28 -4.00 -9.64
N ASN A 219 10.94 -2.82 -9.08
CA ASN A 219 10.35 -2.71 -7.74
C ASN A 219 8.87 -3.12 -7.72
N SER A 220 8.20 -3.16 -8.89
CA SER A 220 6.81 -3.62 -9.02
C SER A 220 6.62 -5.00 -8.40
N GLY A 221 5.57 -5.16 -7.61
CA GLY A 221 5.27 -6.37 -6.85
C GLY A 221 6.01 -6.50 -5.52
N GLY A 222 6.98 -5.63 -5.25
CA GLY A 222 7.69 -5.55 -3.97
C GLY A 222 6.90 -4.80 -2.90
N PRO A 223 7.26 -4.97 -1.62
CA PRO A 223 6.57 -4.33 -0.53
C PRO A 223 6.98 -2.86 -0.36
N LEU A 224 6.00 -2.02 -0.02
CA LEU A 224 6.18 -0.77 0.69
C LEU A 224 5.94 -1.06 2.17
N VAL A 225 6.94 -0.81 3.04
CA VAL A 225 6.87 -1.18 4.45
C VAL A 225 7.02 0.04 5.36
N ASN A 226 6.33 0.03 6.49
CA ASN A 226 6.49 1.03 7.54
C ASN A 226 7.71 0.70 8.45
N LEU A 227 8.05 1.60 9.38
CA LEU A 227 9.17 1.41 10.31
C LEU A 227 8.95 0.28 11.34
N LYS A 228 7.76 -0.32 11.41
CA LYS A 228 7.50 -1.55 12.21
C LYS A 228 7.83 -2.83 11.41
N GLY A 229 8.13 -2.69 10.12
CA GLY A 229 8.34 -3.78 9.17
C GLY A 229 7.05 -4.47 8.75
N GLU A 230 5.95 -3.73 8.72
CA GLU A 230 4.67 -4.19 8.20
C GLU A 230 4.50 -3.66 6.77
N VAL A 231 4.01 -4.50 5.87
CA VAL A 231 3.72 -4.14 4.49
C VAL A 231 2.46 -3.27 4.47
N VAL A 232 2.61 -2.01 4.12
CA VAL A 232 1.52 -1.04 3.98
C VAL A 232 0.97 -0.99 2.55
N GLY A 233 1.72 -1.52 1.58
CA GLY A 233 1.27 -1.64 0.19
C GLY A 233 2.21 -2.49 -0.65
N ILE A 234 1.77 -2.77 -1.88
CA ILE A 234 2.57 -3.41 -2.95
C ILE A 234 2.88 -2.35 -4.00
N ASN A 235 4.17 -2.09 -4.21
CA ASN A 235 4.65 -1.10 -5.18
C ASN A 235 4.19 -1.46 -6.60
N SER A 236 3.77 -0.48 -7.39
CA SER A 236 3.37 -0.69 -8.78
C SER A 236 3.82 0.48 -9.65
N MET A 237 4.55 0.16 -10.74
CA MET A 237 4.92 1.10 -11.79
C MET A 237 3.80 1.32 -12.82
N LYS A 238 2.73 0.51 -12.82
CA LYS A 238 1.60 0.63 -13.76
C LYS A 238 0.95 2.02 -13.72
N PHE A 239 1.01 2.66 -12.55
CA PHE A 239 0.33 3.93 -12.29
C PHE A 239 1.28 5.15 -12.32
N VAL A 240 2.51 4.97 -12.78
CA VAL A 240 3.52 6.04 -12.86
C VAL A 240 3.68 6.48 -14.31
N ASP A 241 3.68 7.80 -14.54
CA ASP A 241 4.16 8.35 -15.81
C ASP A 241 5.70 8.33 -15.79
N VAL A 242 6.32 7.80 -16.85
CA VAL A 242 7.77 7.53 -16.90
C VAL A 242 8.65 8.79 -16.82
N ASP A 243 8.08 9.97 -17.02
CA ASP A 243 8.81 11.24 -17.04
C ASP A 243 8.67 12.05 -15.73
N ILE A 244 8.06 11.46 -14.66
CA ILE A 244 7.87 12.16 -13.39
C ILE A 244 8.70 11.51 -12.29
N ASP A 245 9.74 12.20 -11.85
CA ASP A 245 10.57 11.77 -10.72
C ASP A 245 9.86 11.92 -9.37
N SER A 246 10.19 11.04 -8.42
CA SER A 246 9.74 11.10 -7.02
C SER A 246 8.22 10.97 -6.82
N MET A 247 7.53 10.32 -7.76
CA MET A 247 6.11 10.02 -7.68
C MET A 247 5.89 8.52 -7.88
N GLY A 248 5.92 7.77 -6.79
CA GLY A 248 5.65 6.34 -6.78
C GLY A 248 4.24 6.03 -6.25
N PHE A 249 3.69 4.90 -6.65
CA PHE A 249 2.39 4.42 -6.15
C PHE A 249 2.49 2.98 -5.63
N ALA A 250 1.63 2.67 -4.67
CA ALA A 250 1.49 1.33 -4.13
C ALA A 250 0.01 0.99 -3.92
N ILE A 251 -0.33 -0.28 -4.17
CA ILE A 251 -1.65 -0.84 -3.88
C ILE A 251 -1.73 -1.04 -2.36
N PRO A 252 -2.70 -0.43 -1.65
CA PRO A 252 -2.78 -0.49 -0.20
C PRO A 252 -2.95 -1.92 0.34
N ALA A 253 -2.44 -2.18 1.54
CA ALA A 253 -2.46 -3.51 2.15
C ALA A 253 -3.87 -4.06 2.38
N ASP A 254 -4.88 -3.22 2.62
CA ASP A 254 -6.28 -3.64 2.73
C ASP A 254 -6.85 -4.15 1.39
N THR A 255 -6.52 -3.49 0.28
CA THR A 255 -6.85 -3.96 -1.07
C THR A 255 -6.11 -5.27 -1.38
N VAL A 256 -4.82 -5.38 -1.02
CA VAL A 256 -4.05 -6.63 -1.15
C VAL A 256 -4.73 -7.75 -0.36
N GLN A 257 -5.12 -7.51 0.89
CA GLN A 257 -5.79 -8.50 1.72
C GLN A 257 -7.14 -8.93 1.13
N TYR A 258 -7.95 -7.96 0.65
CA TYR A 258 -9.22 -8.23 -0.04
C TYR A 258 -9.04 -9.19 -1.22
N VAL A 259 -8.05 -8.92 -2.07
CA VAL A 259 -7.76 -9.76 -3.25
C VAL A 259 -7.28 -11.15 -2.84
N LEU A 260 -6.36 -11.24 -1.86
CA LEU A 260 -5.83 -12.51 -1.36
C LEU A 260 -6.94 -13.39 -0.76
N ASP A 261 -7.85 -12.82 0.04
CA ASP A 261 -8.97 -13.54 0.64
C ASP A 261 -9.91 -14.11 -0.44
N HIS A 262 -10.17 -13.33 -1.50
CA HIS A 262 -10.97 -13.78 -2.62
C HIS A 262 -10.25 -14.87 -3.44
N PHE A 263 -8.96 -14.74 -3.70
CA PHE A 263 -8.16 -15.76 -4.38
C PHE A 263 -8.18 -17.09 -3.62
N TYR A 264 -7.99 -17.06 -2.30
CA TYR A 264 -7.98 -18.28 -1.48
C TYR A 264 -9.37 -18.91 -1.37
N LYS A 265 -10.42 -18.10 -1.30
CA LYS A 265 -11.77 -18.61 -1.08
C LYS A 265 -12.48 -19.00 -2.36
N TYR A 266 -12.28 -18.24 -3.44
CA TYR A 266 -13.06 -18.37 -4.68
C TYR A 266 -12.21 -18.70 -5.91
N GLY A 267 -10.89 -18.68 -5.81
CA GLY A 267 -9.99 -18.85 -6.96
C GLY A 267 -9.91 -17.62 -7.89
N LYS A 268 -10.74 -16.61 -7.68
CA LYS A 268 -10.79 -15.34 -8.42
C LYS A 268 -11.34 -14.24 -7.51
N VAL A 269 -11.17 -12.98 -7.90
CA VAL A 269 -11.82 -11.88 -7.22
C VAL A 269 -13.28 -11.79 -7.68
N LYS A 270 -14.22 -11.98 -6.76
CA LYS A 270 -15.65 -11.77 -6.99
C LYS A 270 -15.98 -10.30 -6.73
N ARG A 271 -16.03 -9.49 -7.77
CA ARG A 271 -16.36 -8.07 -7.66
C ARG A 271 -17.85 -7.85 -7.77
N PRO A 272 -18.48 -7.24 -6.77
CA PRO A 272 -19.84 -6.76 -6.90
C PRO A 272 -19.89 -5.52 -7.80
N SER A 273 -20.96 -5.40 -8.55
CA SER A 273 -21.24 -4.27 -9.44
C SER A 273 -22.71 -3.86 -9.31
N LEU A 274 -22.98 -2.58 -9.40
CA LEU A 274 -24.36 -2.09 -9.56
C LEU A 274 -24.94 -2.49 -10.91
N GLY A 275 -24.09 -2.88 -11.89
CA GLY A 275 -24.52 -3.18 -13.26
C GLY A 275 -25.00 -1.93 -14.00
N LEU A 276 -24.33 -0.81 -13.75
CA LEU A 276 -24.55 0.48 -14.36
C LEU A 276 -23.25 0.94 -15.03
N GLU A 277 -23.38 1.58 -16.17
CA GLU A 277 -22.32 2.41 -16.74
C GLU A 277 -22.51 3.83 -16.20
N LEU A 278 -21.50 4.35 -15.56
CA LEU A 278 -21.53 5.62 -14.84
C LEU A 278 -20.52 6.60 -15.46
N GLU A 279 -20.96 7.83 -15.63
CA GLU A 279 -20.11 8.97 -16.02
C GLU A 279 -19.89 9.86 -14.82
N GLU A 280 -18.64 10.13 -14.51
CA GLU A 280 -18.21 11.04 -13.45
C GLU A 280 -18.36 12.50 -13.89
N SER A 281 -18.60 13.40 -12.94
CA SER A 281 -18.56 14.84 -13.23
C SER A 281 -17.15 15.27 -13.63
N TRP A 282 -17.05 16.38 -14.35
CA TRP A 282 -15.76 16.96 -14.70
C TRP A 282 -14.88 17.21 -13.47
N SER A 283 -15.46 17.69 -12.38
CA SER A 283 -14.79 17.91 -11.11
C SER A 283 -14.15 16.62 -10.56
N ALA A 284 -14.89 15.51 -10.58
CA ALA A 284 -14.38 14.20 -10.16
C ALA A 284 -13.25 13.70 -11.07
N VAL A 285 -13.42 13.79 -12.38
CA VAL A 285 -12.42 13.36 -13.39
C VAL A 285 -11.08 14.08 -13.22
N VAL A 286 -11.09 15.38 -12.92
CA VAL A 286 -9.86 16.17 -12.72
C VAL A 286 -9.34 16.10 -11.27
N GLY A 287 -10.01 15.36 -10.39
CA GLY A 287 -9.59 15.14 -9.00
C GLY A 287 -9.88 16.29 -8.05
N LEU A 288 -10.82 17.17 -8.39
CA LEU A 288 -11.32 18.19 -7.47
C LEU A 288 -12.27 17.56 -6.44
N PRO A 289 -12.25 18.03 -5.18
CA PRO A 289 -13.28 17.65 -4.21
C PRO A 289 -14.68 18.01 -4.76
N THR A 290 -15.55 17.02 -4.84
CA THR A 290 -16.91 17.21 -5.35
C THR A 290 -17.89 16.26 -4.66
N GLU A 291 -19.13 16.68 -4.58
CA GLU A 291 -20.27 15.88 -4.16
C GLU A 291 -21.26 15.66 -5.32
N GLU A 292 -20.87 16.07 -6.54
CA GLU A 292 -21.69 15.90 -7.73
C GLU A 292 -21.90 14.40 -8.01
N PRO A 293 -23.17 13.95 -8.16
CA PRO A 293 -23.47 12.55 -8.40
C PRO A 293 -23.01 12.11 -9.79
N MET A 294 -22.64 10.83 -9.91
CA MET A 294 -22.37 10.24 -11.22
C MET A 294 -23.65 10.02 -12.02
N THR A 295 -23.59 10.24 -13.33
CA THR A 295 -24.73 10.05 -14.24
C THR A 295 -24.76 8.61 -14.76
N VAL A 296 -25.92 7.96 -14.72
CA VAL A 296 -26.16 6.64 -15.33
C VAL A 296 -26.23 6.81 -16.84
N ILE A 297 -25.23 6.31 -17.56
CA ILE A 297 -25.19 6.34 -19.03
C ILE A 297 -25.97 5.15 -19.60
N ALA A 298 -25.78 3.96 -19.02
CA ALA A 298 -26.47 2.77 -19.42
C ALA A 298 -26.70 1.82 -18.25
N VAL A 299 -27.73 0.98 -18.40
CA VAL A 299 -28.02 -0.14 -17.48
C VAL A 299 -27.54 -1.42 -18.10
N SER A 300 -26.47 -2.00 -17.55
CA SER A 300 -25.76 -3.15 -18.09
C SER A 300 -26.19 -4.48 -17.45
N SER A 301 -26.97 -4.47 -16.36
CA SER A 301 -27.44 -5.70 -15.71
C SER A 301 -28.96 -5.80 -15.62
N ALA A 302 -29.47 -7.04 -15.71
CA ALA A 302 -30.89 -7.31 -15.49
C ALA A 302 -31.36 -6.94 -14.08
N ASN A 303 -30.48 -7.01 -13.08
CA ASN A 303 -30.81 -6.65 -11.69
C ASN A 303 -31.07 -5.14 -11.54
N ALA A 304 -30.21 -4.32 -12.16
CA ALA A 304 -30.41 -2.87 -12.16
C ALA A 304 -31.68 -2.45 -12.93
N GLY A 305 -31.95 -3.09 -14.07
CA GLY A 305 -33.20 -2.89 -14.82
C GLY A 305 -34.44 -3.26 -14.01
N LYS A 306 -34.42 -4.40 -13.30
CA LYS A 306 -35.53 -4.80 -12.40
C LYS A 306 -35.73 -3.82 -11.22
N ALA A 307 -34.65 -3.21 -10.74
CA ALA A 307 -34.73 -2.15 -9.72
C ALA A 307 -35.30 -0.87 -10.30
N GLY A 308 -35.53 -0.78 -11.63
CA GLY A 308 -36.09 0.38 -12.30
C GLY A 308 -35.12 1.55 -12.41
N VAL A 309 -33.84 1.31 -12.43
CA VAL A 309 -32.81 2.31 -12.77
C VAL A 309 -32.82 2.53 -14.27
N LYS A 310 -32.63 3.75 -14.71
CA LYS A 310 -32.66 4.12 -16.13
C LYS A 310 -31.51 5.06 -16.49
N ALA A 311 -31.13 5.12 -17.75
CA ALA A 311 -30.20 6.11 -18.24
C ALA A 311 -30.73 7.54 -17.97
N GLY A 312 -29.83 8.43 -17.57
CA GLY A 312 -30.14 9.79 -17.16
C GLY A 312 -30.41 9.94 -15.65
N ASP A 313 -30.63 8.85 -14.89
CA ASP A 313 -30.62 8.90 -13.44
C ASP A 313 -29.23 9.32 -12.93
N GLN A 314 -29.18 9.98 -11.77
CA GLN A 314 -27.91 10.36 -11.14
C GLN A 314 -27.73 9.55 -9.85
N LEU A 315 -26.61 8.83 -9.72
CA LEU A 315 -26.27 8.03 -8.54
C LEU A 315 -25.81 8.95 -7.41
N TYR A 316 -26.63 9.15 -6.41
CA TYR A 316 -26.37 10.01 -5.27
C TYR A 316 -25.65 9.29 -4.12
N SER A 317 -26.14 8.10 -3.74
CA SER A 317 -25.54 7.34 -2.64
C SER A 317 -25.81 5.84 -2.76
N VAL A 318 -24.93 5.05 -2.10
CA VAL A 318 -25.11 3.61 -1.91
C VAL A 318 -25.05 3.31 -0.41
N ASN A 319 -26.07 2.63 0.13
CA ASN A 319 -26.25 2.39 1.58
C ASN A 319 -26.08 3.66 2.43
N GLY A 320 -26.60 4.79 1.93
CA GLY A 320 -26.56 6.10 2.59
C GLY A 320 -25.18 6.79 2.55
N LYS A 321 -24.17 6.19 1.90
CA LYS A 321 -22.88 6.84 1.66
C LYS A 321 -22.87 7.46 0.28
N GLN A 322 -22.60 8.75 0.22
CA GLN A 322 -22.45 9.48 -1.04
C GLN A 322 -21.23 8.97 -1.79
N VAL A 323 -21.33 8.91 -3.11
CA VAL A 323 -20.25 8.49 -4.02
C VAL A 323 -20.25 9.41 -5.23
N ALA A 324 -19.11 10.03 -5.51
CA ALA A 324 -18.92 10.96 -6.61
C ALA A 324 -17.99 10.41 -7.71
N SER A 325 -17.32 9.29 -7.45
CA SER A 325 -16.40 8.65 -8.41
C SER A 325 -16.55 7.13 -8.43
N ALA A 326 -16.13 6.52 -9.54
CA ALA A 326 -16.09 5.07 -9.70
C ALA A 326 -15.17 4.41 -8.66
N VAL A 327 -14.06 5.07 -8.31
CA VAL A 327 -13.12 4.58 -7.28
C VAL A 327 -13.80 4.56 -5.91
N GLU A 328 -14.50 5.62 -5.50
CA GLU A 328 -15.25 5.64 -4.23
C GLU A 328 -16.32 4.55 -4.19
N LEU A 329 -17.03 4.36 -5.31
CA LEU A 329 -18.02 3.30 -5.44
C LEU A 329 -17.36 1.91 -5.28
N ASN A 330 -16.26 1.66 -5.97
CA ASN A 330 -15.54 0.38 -5.90
C ASN A 330 -15.00 0.12 -4.49
N GLU A 331 -14.46 1.14 -3.82
CA GLU A 331 -14.01 1.05 -2.42
C GLU A 331 -15.16 0.67 -1.47
N LEU A 332 -16.33 1.29 -1.65
CA LEU A 332 -17.51 0.97 -0.86
C LEU A 332 -18.00 -0.46 -1.13
N LEU A 333 -18.00 -0.86 -2.39
CA LEU A 333 -18.49 -2.18 -2.80
C LEU A 333 -17.56 -3.33 -2.38
N LYS A 334 -16.28 -3.09 -2.05
CA LYS A 334 -15.38 -4.13 -1.48
C LYS A 334 -15.97 -4.85 -0.26
N ALA A 335 -16.84 -4.20 0.50
CA ALA A 335 -17.49 -4.80 1.66
C ALA A 335 -18.61 -5.79 1.31
N HIS A 336 -18.94 -5.94 0.04
CA HIS A 336 -20.06 -6.73 -0.46
C HIS A 336 -19.63 -7.86 -1.39
N LEU A 337 -20.58 -8.77 -1.68
CA LEU A 337 -20.43 -9.83 -2.67
C LEU A 337 -21.54 -9.72 -3.72
N PRO A 338 -21.31 -10.22 -4.95
CA PRO A 338 -22.38 -10.41 -5.93
C PRO A 338 -23.55 -11.19 -5.32
N GLY A 339 -24.78 -10.78 -5.64
CA GLY A 339 -26.01 -11.34 -5.10
C GLY A 339 -26.52 -10.68 -3.81
N GLN A 340 -25.73 -9.87 -3.13
CA GLN A 340 -26.19 -9.08 -1.99
C GLN A 340 -26.99 -7.87 -2.46
N THR A 341 -27.88 -7.40 -1.61
CA THR A 341 -28.74 -6.23 -1.89
C THR A 341 -28.17 -4.99 -1.21
N VAL A 342 -28.15 -3.89 -1.92
CA VAL A 342 -27.78 -2.56 -1.43
C VAL A 342 -28.92 -1.58 -1.67
N ASP A 343 -28.99 -0.55 -0.85
CA ASP A 343 -29.89 0.59 -1.07
C ASP A 343 -29.17 1.63 -1.94
N VAL A 344 -29.73 1.92 -3.11
CA VAL A 344 -29.20 2.91 -4.05
C VAL A 344 -30.13 4.11 -4.07
N THR A 345 -29.62 5.29 -3.72
CA THR A 345 -30.37 6.54 -3.84
C THR A 345 -30.01 7.23 -5.14
N LEU A 346 -31.03 7.51 -5.93
CA LEU A 346 -30.90 8.13 -7.25
C LEU A 346 -31.70 9.44 -7.27
N LEU A 347 -31.16 10.43 -7.97
CA LEU A 347 -31.96 11.56 -8.44
C LEU A 347 -32.51 11.18 -9.81
N SER A 348 -33.82 10.97 -9.89
CA SER A 348 -34.55 10.53 -11.09
C SER A 348 -35.72 11.45 -11.34
N ASP A 349 -35.80 12.05 -12.53
CA ASP A 349 -36.82 13.01 -12.91
C ASP A 349 -37.03 14.20 -11.93
N GLY A 350 -35.96 14.57 -11.19
CA GLY A 350 -35.96 15.64 -10.19
C GLY A 350 -36.29 15.20 -8.76
N ASP A 351 -36.60 13.92 -8.54
CA ASP A 351 -36.93 13.37 -7.22
C ASP A 351 -35.78 12.46 -6.72
N LEU A 352 -35.46 12.57 -5.42
CA LEU A 352 -34.56 11.61 -4.75
C LEU A 352 -35.33 10.36 -4.36
N ILE A 353 -34.99 9.24 -4.98
CA ILE A 353 -35.66 7.96 -4.75
C ILE A 353 -34.64 6.92 -4.31
N THR A 354 -34.99 6.10 -3.32
CA THR A 354 -34.15 4.98 -2.88
C THR A 354 -34.71 3.67 -3.39
N LYS A 355 -33.88 2.86 -4.03
CA LYS A 355 -34.22 1.55 -4.60
C LYS A 355 -33.33 0.47 -4.02
N LYS A 356 -33.87 -0.72 -3.81
CA LYS A 356 -33.11 -1.93 -3.48
C LYS A 356 -32.58 -2.56 -4.76
N LEU A 357 -31.25 -2.67 -4.86
CA LEU A 357 -30.57 -3.23 -6.02
C LEU A 357 -29.76 -4.45 -5.61
N VAL A 358 -29.98 -5.57 -6.29
CA VAL A 358 -29.18 -6.78 -6.12
C VAL A 358 -27.89 -6.65 -6.95
N LEU A 359 -26.75 -6.71 -6.28
CA LEU A 359 -25.43 -6.57 -6.91
C LEU A 359 -25.20 -7.71 -7.92
N SER A 360 -24.76 -7.37 -9.09
CA SER A 360 -24.28 -8.30 -10.13
C SER A 360 -22.78 -8.60 -9.89
N GLU A 361 -22.26 -9.66 -10.51
CA GLU A 361 -20.82 -9.84 -10.60
C GLU A 361 -20.29 -8.97 -11.74
N SER A 362 -19.27 -8.16 -11.47
CA SER A 362 -18.57 -7.39 -12.50
C SER A 362 -17.90 -8.39 -13.44
N LEU A 363 -18.15 -8.26 -14.73
CA LEU A 363 -17.38 -8.97 -15.74
C LEU A 363 -16.01 -8.30 -15.80
N ALA A 364 -15.04 -8.82 -15.06
CA ALA A 364 -13.66 -8.36 -15.17
C ALA A 364 -13.19 -8.65 -16.61
N ASN A 365 -12.77 -7.61 -17.29
CA ASN A 365 -12.05 -7.70 -18.56
C ASN A 365 -10.60 -8.12 -18.33
#